data_0017fa39ee3e9f6415ce574c5a9886e2
#
_entry.id   0017fa39ee3e9f6415ce574c5a9886e2
#
_cell.length_a   1.000
_cell.length_b   1.000
_cell.length_c   1.000
_cell.angle_alpha   90.00
_cell.angle_beta   90.00
_cell.angle_gamma   90.00
#
_symmetry.space_group_name_H-M   'P 1'
#
loop_
_entity.id
_entity.type
_entity.pdbx_description
1 polymer ?
#
loop_
_entity_poly.entity_id
_entity_poly.type
_entity_poly.pdbx_seq_one_letter_code
_entity_poly.pdbx_strand_id
1 'polypeptide(L)'
;MSSIAITDLTASRDVDSIMRSVVALSATSVTKGWENARHRHRKAQLIYSVRGILNCEIEEGVWIVPPQCAIWIPGDLPHAARGAGDTECYCLFVEPDAAPGLPETCCTISVSPLLRELLLKVAGFPEVYALGGREERLIAALLDELVAAPVEDLHLPMPRDPRLRRLAEMMLADPTDKTSKAEWATRIGMSERSMSRLLLHEIGMSFGRWRRQLHVILALQRLTKGETVQKVALDLGYENASGFVTMFRKAVGKPPARYLSDRTSSAERTPGIMLPDEITP
;
A
#
# COMPACT_ATOMS: atom_id res chain seq x y z
N MET A 1 -21.61 -14.63 -4.13
CA MET A 1 -20.92 -13.37 -4.45
C MET A 1 -19.90 -13.67 -5.53
N SER A 2 -20.03 -13.11 -6.73
CA SER A 2 -19.09 -13.37 -7.82
C SER A 2 -17.79 -12.64 -7.52
N SER A 3 -16.70 -13.39 -7.29
CA SER A 3 -15.35 -12.86 -7.23
C SER A 3 -14.97 -12.43 -8.65
N ILE A 4 -14.79 -11.14 -8.85
CA ILE A 4 -14.35 -10.57 -10.13
C ILE A 4 -12.83 -10.53 -10.10
N ALA A 5 -12.17 -10.97 -11.19
CA ALA A 5 -10.73 -10.82 -11.32
C ALA A 5 -10.36 -9.33 -11.30
N ILE A 6 -9.28 -8.97 -10.59
CA ILE A 6 -8.87 -7.54 -10.40
C ILE A 6 -8.60 -6.85 -11.74
N THR A 7 -8.17 -7.57 -12.76
CA THR A 7 -7.97 -7.05 -14.12
C THR A 7 -9.24 -6.49 -14.77
N ASP A 8 -10.44 -6.89 -14.29
CA ASP A 8 -11.71 -6.42 -14.85
C ASP A 8 -12.35 -5.27 -14.03
N LEU A 9 -11.83 -4.97 -12.83
CA LEU A 9 -12.49 -4.05 -11.91
C LEU A 9 -12.45 -2.58 -12.31
N THR A 10 -11.38 -2.15 -12.97
CA THR A 10 -11.22 -0.74 -13.37
C THR A 10 -11.24 -0.53 -14.88
N ALA A 11 -10.96 -1.58 -15.67
CA ALA A 11 -10.94 -1.46 -17.13
C ALA A 11 -12.34 -1.47 -17.77
N SER A 12 -13.37 -2.01 -17.08
CA SER A 12 -14.71 -2.21 -17.62
C SER A 12 -15.81 -1.39 -16.95
N ARG A 13 -15.52 -0.66 -15.85
CA ARG A 13 -16.53 0.10 -15.12
C ARG A 13 -16.12 1.57 -14.97
N ASP A 14 -16.96 2.45 -15.45
CA ASP A 14 -16.86 3.89 -15.20
C ASP A 14 -17.40 4.22 -13.79
N VAL A 15 -16.52 4.15 -12.79
CA VAL A 15 -16.85 4.46 -11.39
C VAL A 15 -17.26 5.91 -11.20
N ASP A 16 -16.84 6.80 -12.09
CA ASP A 16 -17.14 8.22 -12.05
C ASP A 16 -18.58 8.53 -12.45
N SER A 17 -19.24 7.63 -13.19
CA SER A 17 -20.65 7.76 -13.56
C SER A 17 -21.62 7.42 -12.42
N ILE A 18 -21.14 6.74 -11.36
CA ILE A 18 -21.98 6.33 -10.23
C ILE A 18 -22.15 7.50 -9.26
N MET A 19 -23.37 8.03 -9.16
CA MET A 19 -23.72 9.20 -8.34
C MET A 19 -23.85 8.81 -6.85
N ARG A 20 -22.74 8.43 -6.21
CA ARG A 20 -22.64 8.12 -4.79
C ARG A 20 -21.33 8.66 -4.24
N SER A 21 -21.34 9.14 -3.00
CA SER A 21 -20.15 9.66 -2.32
C SER A 21 -19.03 8.63 -2.19
N VAL A 22 -19.38 7.37 -2.00
CA VAL A 22 -18.44 6.25 -1.97
C VAL A 22 -18.98 5.10 -2.80
N VAL A 23 -18.15 4.53 -3.65
CA VAL A 23 -18.43 3.28 -4.39
C VAL A 23 -17.40 2.25 -3.97
N ALA A 24 -17.83 1.10 -3.50
CA ALA A 24 -16.93 0.04 -3.06
C ALA A 24 -16.92 -1.12 -4.06
N LEU A 25 -15.72 -1.56 -4.41
CA LEU A 25 -15.50 -2.76 -5.21
C LEU A 25 -14.58 -3.71 -4.45
N SER A 26 -15.02 -4.94 -4.26
CA SER A 26 -14.17 -5.99 -3.67
C SER A 26 -13.41 -6.71 -4.78
N ALA A 27 -12.13 -6.93 -4.56
CA ALA A 27 -11.28 -7.66 -5.46
C ALA A 27 -10.50 -8.71 -4.72
N THR A 28 -10.83 -9.97 -4.99
CA THR A 28 -10.05 -11.12 -4.51
C THR A 28 -9.35 -11.74 -5.70
N SER A 29 -8.02 -11.74 -5.68
CA SER A 29 -7.23 -12.47 -6.66
C SER A 29 -6.41 -13.54 -5.96
N VAL A 30 -6.72 -14.79 -6.24
CA VAL A 30 -5.93 -15.98 -5.82
C VAL A 30 -4.88 -16.33 -6.90
N THR A 31 -4.53 -15.39 -7.75
CA THR A 31 -3.62 -15.63 -8.89
C THR A 31 -2.21 -15.12 -8.63
N LYS A 32 -1.26 -15.60 -9.44
CA LYS A 32 0.19 -15.33 -9.36
C LYS A 32 0.62 -13.85 -9.52
N GLY A 33 -0.27 -12.92 -9.26
CA GLY A 33 -0.08 -11.49 -9.41
C GLY A 33 -1.10 -10.89 -10.38
N TRP A 34 -1.38 -9.63 -10.20
CA TRP A 34 -2.23 -8.84 -11.08
C TRP A 34 -1.61 -7.46 -11.28
N GLU A 35 -1.92 -6.85 -12.39
CA GLU A 35 -1.45 -5.51 -12.75
C GLU A 35 -2.60 -4.73 -13.37
N ASN A 36 -2.83 -3.54 -12.83
CA ASN A 36 -3.68 -2.52 -13.44
C ASN A 36 -2.76 -1.52 -14.15
N ALA A 37 -2.92 -1.42 -15.45
CA ALA A 37 -2.18 -0.46 -16.27
C ALA A 37 -2.41 0.98 -15.76
N ARG A 38 -1.51 1.89 -16.12
CA ARG A 38 -1.60 3.29 -15.73
C ARG A 38 -2.93 3.91 -16.22
N HIS A 39 -3.72 4.41 -15.29
CA HIS A 39 -5.03 5.02 -15.53
C HIS A 39 -5.28 6.14 -14.51
N ARG A 40 -6.39 6.83 -14.66
CA ARG A 40 -6.89 7.84 -13.72
C ARG A 40 -8.40 7.85 -13.72
N HIS A 41 -9.00 8.33 -12.65
CA HIS A 41 -10.43 8.59 -12.48
C HIS A 41 -10.62 9.81 -11.57
N ARG A 42 -11.76 10.48 -11.67
CA ARG A 42 -12.10 11.70 -10.92
C ARG A 42 -12.25 11.43 -9.42
N LYS A 43 -12.88 10.32 -9.05
CA LYS A 43 -13.00 9.92 -7.65
C LYS A 43 -11.60 9.59 -7.10
N ALA A 44 -11.34 9.97 -5.85
CA ALA A 44 -10.19 9.46 -5.13
C ALA A 44 -10.33 7.95 -4.90
N GLN A 45 -9.22 7.24 -4.72
CA GLN A 45 -9.22 5.81 -4.49
C GLN A 45 -8.52 5.44 -3.19
N LEU A 46 -9.19 4.63 -2.37
CA LEU A 46 -8.57 3.91 -1.28
C LEU A 46 -8.41 2.45 -1.67
N ILE A 47 -7.20 1.89 -1.57
CA ILE A 47 -6.96 0.45 -1.76
C ILE A 47 -6.48 -0.12 -0.44
N TYR A 48 -7.33 -0.91 0.20
CA TYR A 48 -7.02 -1.61 1.45
C TYR A 48 -6.55 -3.03 1.18
N SER A 49 -5.38 -3.40 1.68
CA SER A 49 -4.84 -4.76 1.59
C SER A 49 -5.14 -5.56 2.85
N VAL A 50 -5.94 -6.63 2.71
CA VAL A 50 -6.18 -7.61 3.78
C VAL A 50 -5.08 -8.65 3.79
N ARG A 51 -4.69 -9.13 2.60
CA ARG A 51 -3.65 -10.14 2.40
C ARG A 51 -2.79 -9.78 1.18
N GLY A 52 -1.54 -10.19 1.24
CA GLY A 52 -0.57 -9.88 0.17
C GLY A 52 -0.06 -8.45 0.25
N ILE A 53 0.64 -8.04 -0.78
CA ILE A 53 1.25 -6.72 -0.88
C ILE A 53 0.82 -6.07 -2.18
N LEU A 54 0.40 -4.83 -2.06
CA LEU A 54 0.12 -3.97 -3.19
C LEU A 54 1.27 -2.99 -3.38
N ASN A 55 1.63 -2.79 -4.63
CA ASN A 55 2.49 -1.70 -5.06
C ASN A 55 1.63 -0.75 -5.89
N CYS A 56 1.64 0.52 -5.53
CA CYS A 56 1.04 1.57 -6.33
C CYS A 56 2.13 2.52 -6.83
N GLU A 57 2.18 2.73 -8.12
CA GLU A 57 3.16 3.59 -8.77
C GLU A 57 2.47 4.85 -9.27
N ILE A 58 2.98 6.01 -8.85
CA ILE A 58 2.64 7.31 -9.39
C ILE A 58 3.92 8.01 -9.89
N GLU A 59 3.81 9.22 -10.44
CA GLU A 59 4.99 9.92 -10.96
C GLU A 59 6.03 10.21 -9.87
N GLU A 60 5.59 10.55 -8.66
CA GLU A 60 6.43 10.94 -7.53
C GLU A 60 7.08 9.75 -6.82
N GLY A 61 6.63 8.51 -7.04
CA GLY A 61 7.23 7.37 -6.35
C GLY A 61 6.42 6.09 -6.40
N VAL A 62 6.89 5.14 -5.61
CA VAL A 62 6.24 3.84 -5.41
C VAL A 62 5.76 3.74 -3.97
N TRP A 63 4.47 3.52 -3.80
CA TRP A 63 3.84 3.24 -2.52
C TRP A 63 3.65 1.75 -2.36
N ILE A 64 4.04 1.26 -1.21
CA ILE A 64 3.87 -0.15 -0.86
C ILE A 64 2.88 -0.24 0.28
N VAL A 65 1.85 -1.05 0.04
CA VAL A 65 0.75 -1.25 0.97
C VAL A 65 0.92 -2.62 1.61
N PRO A 66 1.48 -2.70 2.82
CA PRO A 66 1.50 -3.95 3.57
C PRO A 66 0.09 -4.31 4.05
N PRO A 67 -0.14 -5.57 4.48
CA PRO A 67 -1.40 -5.95 5.08
C PRO A 67 -1.81 -5.00 6.21
N GLN A 68 -3.11 -4.71 6.29
CA GLN A 68 -3.73 -3.78 7.25
C GLN A 68 -3.31 -2.31 7.13
N CYS A 69 -2.73 -1.94 5.99
CA CYS A 69 -2.66 -0.57 5.53
C CYS A 69 -3.54 -0.39 4.30
N ALA A 70 -3.87 0.85 4.05
CA ALA A 70 -4.49 1.27 2.80
C ALA A 70 -3.61 2.33 2.14
N ILE A 71 -3.66 2.40 0.81
CA ILE A 71 -3.15 3.55 0.10
C ILE A 71 -4.32 4.46 -0.27
N TRP A 72 -4.14 5.74 -0.04
CA TRP A 72 -5.00 6.80 -0.53
C TRP A 72 -4.39 7.43 -1.77
N ILE A 73 -5.15 7.51 -2.85
CA ILE A 73 -4.78 8.10 -4.12
C ILE A 73 -5.81 9.19 -4.41
N PRO A 74 -5.43 10.48 -4.41
CA PRO A 74 -6.34 11.56 -4.77
C PRO A 74 -6.94 11.39 -6.16
N GLY A 75 -8.10 12.00 -6.40
CA GLY A 75 -8.74 12.01 -7.70
C GLY A 75 -7.84 12.62 -8.78
N ASP A 76 -8.05 12.21 -10.01
CA ASP A 76 -7.32 12.66 -11.21
C ASP A 76 -5.79 12.37 -11.22
N LEU A 77 -5.25 11.71 -10.19
CA LEU A 77 -3.84 11.34 -10.14
C LEU A 77 -3.57 10.08 -10.97
N PRO A 78 -2.74 10.15 -12.05
CA PRO A 78 -2.39 8.99 -12.86
C PRO A 78 -1.59 7.98 -12.05
N HIS A 79 -2.09 6.75 -11.94
CA HIS A 79 -1.46 5.69 -11.15
C HIS A 79 -1.56 4.32 -11.81
N ALA A 80 -0.67 3.41 -11.40
CA ALA A 80 -0.71 1.99 -11.71
C ALA A 80 -0.65 1.20 -10.41
N ALA A 81 -1.34 0.07 -10.33
CA ALA A 81 -1.34 -0.78 -9.15
C ALA A 81 -1.00 -2.23 -9.52
N ARG A 82 -0.20 -2.88 -8.66
CA ARG A 82 0.22 -4.28 -8.85
C ARG A 82 0.09 -5.03 -7.54
N GLY A 83 -0.44 -6.23 -7.60
CA GLY A 83 -0.43 -7.18 -6.48
C GLY A 83 0.54 -8.32 -6.74
N ALA A 84 1.22 -8.81 -5.70
CA ALA A 84 2.13 -9.94 -5.78
C ALA A 84 1.64 -11.11 -4.92
N GLY A 85 1.49 -12.29 -5.53
CA GLY A 85 1.02 -13.52 -4.86
C GLY A 85 -0.48 -13.49 -4.56
N ASP A 86 -0.90 -14.24 -3.54
CA ASP A 86 -2.28 -14.25 -3.07
C ASP A 86 -2.61 -12.88 -2.45
N THR A 87 -3.37 -12.10 -3.18
CA THR A 87 -3.74 -10.75 -2.76
C THR A 87 -5.24 -10.66 -2.58
N GLU A 88 -5.65 -10.16 -1.41
CA GLU A 88 -7.02 -9.80 -1.11
C GLU A 88 -7.06 -8.32 -0.78
N CYS A 89 -7.77 -7.55 -1.59
CA CYS A 89 -7.90 -6.11 -1.39
C CYS A 89 -9.31 -5.61 -1.65
N TYR A 90 -9.60 -4.47 -1.06
CA TYR A 90 -10.86 -3.75 -1.22
C TYR A 90 -10.55 -2.36 -1.75
N CYS A 91 -11.23 -1.98 -2.82
CA CYS A 91 -11.10 -0.68 -3.45
C CYS A 91 -12.34 0.15 -3.13
N LEU A 92 -12.14 1.35 -2.60
CA LEU A 92 -13.19 2.34 -2.43
C LEU A 92 -12.88 3.53 -3.32
N PHE A 93 -13.86 3.97 -4.07
CA PHE A 93 -13.81 5.18 -4.88
C PHE A 93 -14.65 6.24 -4.18
N VAL A 94 -14.01 7.35 -3.84
CA VAL A 94 -14.55 8.38 -2.96
C VAL A 94 -14.64 9.70 -3.73
N GLU A 95 -15.80 10.35 -3.72
CA GLU A 95 -15.92 11.70 -4.30
C GLU A 95 -14.93 12.64 -3.59
N PRO A 96 -14.24 13.53 -4.32
CA PRO A 96 -13.24 14.43 -3.74
C PRO A 96 -13.77 15.33 -2.62
N ASP A 97 -15.06 15.64 -2.66
CA ASP A 97 -15.79 16.49 -1.70
C ASP A 97 -16.61 15.69 -0.68
N ALA A 98 -16.46 14.35 -0.64
CA ALA A 98 -17.25 13.48 0.25
C ALA A 98 -17.03 13.77 1.73
N ALA A 99 -15.83 14.21 2.13
CA ALA A 99 -15.54 14.63 3.50
C ALA A 99 -14.43 15.69 3.52
N PRO A 100 -14.57 16.75 4.32
CA PRO A 100 -13.48 17.69 4.56
C PRO A 100 -12.34 16.99 5.31
N GLY A 101 -11.10 17.27 4.94
CA GLY A 101 -9.91 16.72 5.60
C GLY A 101 -9.39 15.41 5.03
N LEU A 102 -9.96 14.88 3.95
CA LEU A 102 -9.34 13.79 3.19
C LEU A 102 -7.97 14.23 2.64
N PRO A 103 -6.97 13.31 2.58
CA PRO A 103 -5.64 13.69 2.14
C PRO A 103 -5.63 14.22 0.69
N GLU A 104 -4.92 15.34 0.46
CA GLU A 104 -4.75 15.94 -0.87
C GLU A 104 -3.61 15.29 -1.66
N THR A 105 -2.77 14.48 -1.00
CA THR A 105 -1.62 13.80 -1.61
C THR A 105 -1.71 12.30 -1.43
N CYS A 106 -1.06 11.55 -2.31
CA CYS A 106 -0.94 10.10 -2.17
C CYS A 106 -0.21 9.75 -0.87
N CYS A 107 -0.81 8.88 -0.06
CA CYS A 107 -0.23 8.48 1.23
C CYS A 107 -0.64 7.06 1.62
N THR A 108 0.13 6.44 2.51
CA THR A 108 -0.23 5.18 3.15
C THR A 108 -0.95 5.47 4.47
N ILE A 109 -2.10 4.87 4.67
CA ILE A 109 -2.96 5.05 5.84
C ILE A 109 -2.92 3.79 6.70
N SER A 110 -2.73 3.96 8.01
CA SER A 110 -2.84 2.88 8.98
C SER A 110 -4.32 2.59 9.25
N VAL A 111 -4.73 1.35 9.08
CA VAL A 111 -6.13 0.96 9.23
C VAL A 111 -6.38 0.43 10.63
N SER A 112 -7.18 1.16 11.42
CA SER A 112 -7.65 0.75 12.75
C SER A 112 -8.60 -0.47 12.65
N PRO A 113 -8.80 -1.24 13.74
CA PRO A 113 -9.79 -2.31 13.75
C PRO A 113 -11.21 -1.83 13.37
N LEU A 114 -11.61 -0.65 13.82
CA LEU A 114 -12.92 -0.08 13.47
C LEU A 114 -13.00 0.28 11.99
N LEU A 115 -11.99 1.00 11.47
CA LEU A 115 -11.92 1.37 10.06
C LEU A 115 -11.92 0.10 9.17
N ARG A 116 -11.20 -0.96 9.58
CA ARG A 116 -11.21 -2.25 8.89
C ARG A 116 -12.62 -2.83 8.78
N GLU A 117 -13.34 -2.93 9.89
CA GLU A 117 -14.71 -3.50 9.89
C GLU A 117 -15.68 -2.67 9.04
N LEU A 118 -15.54 -1.34 9.06
CA LEU A 118 -16.31 -0.45 8.20
C LEU A 118 -15.98 -0.67 6.72
N LEU A 119 -14.68 -0.76 6.36
CA LEU A 119 -14.23 -1.05 4.99
C LEU A 119 -14.82 -2.36 4.46
N LEU A 120 -14.72 -3.44 5.25
CA LEU A 120 -15.25 -4.75 4.88
C LEU A 120 -16.79 -4.73 4.76
N LYS A 121 -17.46 -4.00 5.64
CA LYS A 121 -18.92 -3.87 5.61
C LYS A 121 -19.41 -3.10 4.40
N VAL A 122 -18.77 -1.97 4.11
CA VAL A 122 -19.12 -1.11 2.96
C VAL A 122 -18.80 -1.80 1.64
N ALA A 123 -17.76 -2.62 1.59
CA ALA A 123 -17.42 -3.42 0.40
C ALA A 123 -18.54 -4.41 -0.02
N GLY A 124 -19.44 -4.75 0.89
CA GLY A 124 -20.61 -5.58 0.61
C GLY A 124 -21.87 -4.80 0.21
N PHE A 125 -21.81 -3.47 0.13
CA PHE A 125 -22.96 -2.67 -0.27
C PHE A 125 -23.20 -2.70 -1.78
N PRO A 126 -24.44 -2.50 -2.23
CA PRO A 126 -24.70 -2.26 -3.64
C PRO A 126 -24.03 -0.94 -4.08
N GLU A 127 -23.58 -0.88 -5.32
CA GLU A 127 -22.95 0.32 -5.88
C GLU A 127 -23.88 1.56 -5.78
N VAL A 128 -25.18 1.33 -5.95
CA VAL A 128 -26.23 2.36 -5.81
C VAL A 128 -27.05 2.06 -4.55
N TYR A 129 -26.46 2.36 -3.38
CA TYR A 129 -27.14 2.24 -2.10
C TYR A 129 -28.18 3.34 -1.88
N ALA A 130 -29.14 3.11 -0.95
CA ALA A 130 -30.20 4.06 -0.63
C ALA A 130 -29.66 5.26 0.15
N LEU A 131 -29.98 6.47 -0.30
CA LEU A 131 -29.66 7.71 0.42
C LEU A 131 -30.61 7.89 1.62
N GLY A 132 -30.13 8.54 2.69
CA GLY A 132 -30.83 8.72 3.96
C GLY A 132 -30.90 7.44 4.82
N GLY A 133 -30.39 6.31 4.30
CA GLY A 133 -30.50 4.99 4.90
C GLY A 133 -29.35 4.64 5.85
N ARG A 134 -29.33 3.35 6.22
CA ARG A 134 -28.30 2.77 7.07
C ARG A 134 -26.94 2.77 6.39
N GLU A 135 -26.90 2.47 5.09
CA GLU A 135 -25.69 2.38 4.29
C GLU A 135 -24.97 3.73 4.28
N GLU A 136 -25.69 4.82 4.04
CA GLU A 136 -25.10 6.17 4.02
C GLU A 136 -24.52 6.57 5.39
N ARG A 137 -25.19 6.23 6.50
CA ARG A 137 -24.66 6.50 7.84
C ARG A 137 -23.38 5.72 8.13
N LEU A 138 -23.26 4.48 7.66
CA LEU A 138 -22.04 3.69 7.80
C LEU A 138 -20.91 4.22 6.93
N ILE A 139 -21.23 4.75 5.75
CA ILE A 139 -20.27 5.43 4.88
C ILE A 139 -19.78 6.74 5.52
N ALA A 140 -20.65 7.52 6.13
CA ALA A 140 -20.26 8.72 6.87
C ALA A 140 -19.28 8.38 8.00
N ALA A 141 -19.59 7.36 8.81
CA ALA A 141 -18.70 6.89 9.87
C ALA A 141 -17.34 6.36 9.31
N LEU A 142 -17.36 5.70 8.15
CA LEU A 142 -16.13 5.27 7.47
C LEU A 142 -15.28 6.47 7.05
N LEU A 143 -15.90 7.50 6.50
CA LEU A 143 -15.17 8.71 6.06
C LEU A 143 -14.59 9.47 7.28
N ASP A 144 -15.31 9.57 8.38
CA ASP A 144 -14.79 10.16 9.63
C ASP A 144 -13.57 9.41 10.15
N GLU A 145 -13.62 8.08 10.19
CA GLU A 145 -12.49 7.23 10.61
C GLU A 145 -11.32 7.32 9.63
N LEU A 146 -11.59 7.47 8.32
CA LEU A 146 -10.57 7.62 7.30
C LEU A 146 -9.82 8.95 7.45
N VAL A 147 -10.52 10.05 7.69
CA VAL A 147 -9.93 11.38 7.93
C VAL A 147 -9.07 11.37 9.21
N ALA A 148 -9.51 10.66 10.25
CA ALA A 148 -8.78 10.55 11.52
C ALA A 148 -7.59 9.57 11.49
N ALA A 149 -7.47 8.76 10.44
CA ALA A 149 -6.50 7.67 10.38
C ALA A 149 -5.05 8.19 10.24
N PRO A 150 -4.08 7.61 10.98
CA PRO A 150 -2.69 8.02 10.90
C PRO A 150 -2.08 7.72 9.53
N VAL A 151 -1.28 8.65 9.01
CA VAL A 151 -0.49 8.46 7.79
C VAL A 151 0.85 7.80 8.16
N GLU A 152 1.22 6.76 7.39
CA GLU A 152 2.46 5.99 7.54
C GLU A 152 3.50 6.41 6.49
N ASP A 153 4.77 6.51 6.88
CA ASP A 153 5.89 6.81 5.96
C ASP A 153 6.38 5.51 5.28
N LEU A 154 5.53 4.93 4.44
CA LEU A 154 5.80 3.66 3.72
C LEU A 154 5.85 3.85 2.20
N HIS A 155 6.26 5.01 1.73
CA HIS A 155 6.50 5.25 0.31
C HIS A 155 8.00 5.30 0.00
N LEU A 156 8.37 4.92 -1.20
CA LEU A 156 9.73 5.04 -1.73
C LEU A 156 9.72 6.13 -2.81
N PRO A 157 10.14 7.35 -2.50
CA PRO A 157 10.13 8.41 -3.50
C PRO A 157 11.13 8.09 -4.62
N MET A 158 10.70 8.28 -5.86
CA MET A 158 11.51 8.05 -7.05
C MET A 158 12.03 9.38 -7.61
N PRO A 159 13.35 9.50 -7.81
CA PRO A 159 13.92 10.72 -8.36
C PRO A 159 13.54 10.90 -9.84
N ARG A 160 13.48 12.17 -10.29
CA ARG A 160 13.18 12.52 -11.68
C ARG A 160 14.42 12.57 -12.57
N ASP A 161 15.59 12.89 -12.02
CA ASP A 161 16.87 12.85 -12.79
C ASP A 161 17.10 11.42 -13.32
N PRO A 162 17.30 11.24 -14.63
CA PRO A 162 17.40 9.90 -15.24
C PRO A 162 18.52 9.04 -14.65
N ARG A 163 19.62 9.64 -14.21
CA ARG A 163 20.75 8.92 -13.61
C ARG A 163 20.40 8.40 -12.23
N LEU A 164 19.74 9.24 -11.40
CA LEU A 164 19.27 8.84 -10.08
C LEU A 164 18.11 7.81 -10.19
N ARG A 165 17.25 7.96 -11.18
CA ARG A 165 16.19 6.98 -11.45
C ARG A 165 16.78 5.63 -11.82
N ARG A 166 17.78 5.61 -12.69
CA ARG A 166 18.53 4.39 -13.03
C ARG A 166 19.19 3.76 -11.78
N LEU A 167 19.77 4.57 -10.89
CA LEU A 167 20.30 4.09 -9.61
C LEU A 167 19.20 3.39 -8.79
N ALA A 168 18.05 4.04 -8.62
CA ALA A 168 16.92 3.49 -7.87
C ALA A 168 16.43 2.16 -8.47
N GLU A 169 16.28 2.09 -9.78
CA GLU A 169 15.89 0.88 -10.51
C GLU A 169 16.89 -0.26 -10.34
N MET A 170 18.21 0.02 -10.42
CA MET A 170 19.23 -1.00 -10.18
C MET A 170 19.19 -1.52 -8.74
N MET A 171 18.98 -0.65 -7.75
CA MET A 171 18.87 -1.05 -6.34
C MET A 171 17.57 -1.80 -6.05
N LEU A 172 16.49 -1.51 -6.76
CA LEU A 172 15.23 -2.27 -6.70
C LEU A 172 15.39 -3.67 -7.32
N ALA A 173 16.15 -3.77 -8.42
CA ALA A 173 16.41 -5.05 -9.10
C ALA A 173 17.32 -5.97 -8.27
N ASP A 174 18.33 -5.41 -7.60
CA ASP A 174 19.23 -6.13 -6.68
C ASP A 174 19.41 -5.36 -5.36
N PRO A 175 18.48 -5.55 -4.41
CA PRO A 175 18.57 -4.89 -3.10
C PRO A 175 19.69 -5.45 -2.20
N THR A 176 20.32 -6.58 -2.60
CA THR A 176 21.40 -7.22 -1.84
C THR A 176 22.75 -6.61 -2.16
N ASP A 177 22.84 -5.80 -3.21
CA ASP A 177 24.08 -5.17 -3.66
C ASP A 177 24.69 -4.27 -2.56
N LYS A 178 25.84 -4.71 -2.04
CA LYS A 178 26.60 -4.02 -0.98
C LYS A 178 27.49 -2.91 -1.49
N THR A 179 27.37 -2.57 -2.77
CA THR A 179 28.13 -1.49 -3.40
C THR A 179 28.08 -0.22 -2.54
N SER A 180 29.24 0.36 -2.34
CA SER A 180 29.37 1.61 -1.58
C SER A 180 28.71 2.80 -2.30
N LYS A 181 28.40 3.83 -1.53
CA LYS A 181 27.81 5.06 -2.08
C LYS A 181 28.69 5.71 -3.17
N ALA A 182 30.02 5.67 -2.99
CA ALA A 182 30.96 6.21 -3.95
C ALA A 182 30.94 5.43 -5.27
N GLU A 183 30.94 4.10 -5.19
CA GLU A 183 30.86 3.23 -6.37
C GLU A 183 29.52 3.38 -7.09
N TRP A 184 28.40 3.47 -6.35
CA TRP A 184 27.09 3.76 -6.93
C TRP A 184 27.09 5.08 -7.70
N ALA A 185 27.68 6.15 -7.14
CA ALA A 185 27.81 7.43 -7.82
C ALA A 185 28.61 7.28 -9.13
N THR A 186 29.72 6.54 -9.10
CA THR A 186 30.53 6.25 -10.28
C THR A 186 29.75 5.48 -11.35
N ARG A 187 28.98 4.45 -10.96
CA ARG A 187 28.14 3.65 -11.89
C ARG A 187 27.13 4.49 -12.68
N ILE A 188 26.65 5.60 -12.09
CA ILE A 188 25.69 6.50 -12.74
C ILE A 188 26.36 7.75 -13.33
N GLY A 189 27.70 7.79 -13.40
CA GLY A 189 28.45 8.90 -13.98
C GLY A 189 28.42 10.20 -13.16
N MET A 190 28.34 10.09 -11.83
CA MET A 190 28.28 11.23 -10.91
C MET A 190 29.38 11.16 -9.86
N SER A 191 29.77 12.33 -9.30
CA SER A 191 30.52 12.36 -8.05
C SER A 191 29.56 12.05 -6.87
N GLU A 192 30.09 11.47 -5.80
CA GLU A 192 29.32 11.20 -4.57
C GLU A 192 28.63 12.47 -4.01
N ARG A 193 29.35 13.61 -4.08
CA ARG A 193 28.82 14.91 -3.63
C ARG A 193 27.63 15.37 -4.48
N SER A 194 27.76 15.26 -5.81
CA SER A 194 26.70 15.65 -6.75
C SER A 194 25.47 14.77 -6.58
N MET A 195 25.66 13.44 -6.50
CA MET A 195 24.61 12.48 -6.24
C MET A 195 23.86 12.79 -4.94
N SER A 196 24.61 13.03 -3.84
CA SER A 196 24.00 13.33 -2.53
C SER A 196 23.18 14.62 -2.54
N ARG A 197 23.72 15.67 -3.17
CA ARG A 197 23.03 16.96 -3.26
C ARG A 197 21.74 16.85 -4.09
N LEU A 198 21.82 16.14 -5.21
CA LEU A 198 20.68 15.98 -6.11
C LEU A 198 19.59 15.11 -5.49
N LEU A 199 19.94 14.00 -4.83
CA LEU A 199 18.98 13.18 -4.07
C LEU A 199 18.26 14.00 -2.99
N LEU A 200 19.02 14.78 -2.21
CA LEU A 200 18.41 15.61 -1.17
C LEU A 200 17.48 16.68 -1.75
N HIS A 201 17.85 17.25 -2.90
CA HIS A 201 17.05 18.26 -3.59
C HIS A 201 15.75 17.67 -4.17
N GLU A 202 15.81 16.50 -4.83
CA GLU A 202 14.66 15.94 -5.55
C GLU A 202 13.68 15.17 -4.64
N ILE A 203 14.20 14.42 -3.70
CA ILE A 203 13.40 13.51 -2.88
C ILE A 203 13.48 13.78 -1.37
N GLY A 204 14.18 14.83 -0.94
CA GLY A 204 14.28 15.21 0.47
C GLY A 204 15.03 14.19 1.34
N MET A 205 15.72 13.22 0.77
CA MET A 205 16.38 12.13 1.50
C MET A 205 17.87 12.00 1.15
N SER A 206 18.66 11.62 2.15
CA SER A 206 20.02 11.14 1.89
C SER A 206 19.97 9.73 1.28
N PHE A 207 21.01 9.35 0.52
CA PHE A 207 21.17 8.01 -0.05
C PHE A 207 20.97 6.90 1.00
N GLY A 208 21.59 7.05 2.18
CA GLY A 208 21.46 6.06 3.25
C GLY A 208 20.04 5.98 3.84
N ARG A 209 19.28 7.09 3.91
CA ARG A 209 17.88 7.08 4.33
C ARG A 209 17.01 6.40 3.29
N TRP A 210 17.18 6.74 2.02
CA TRP A 210 16.46 6.14 0.90
C TRP A 210 16.70 4.62 0.80
N ARG A 211 17.97 4.18 0.92
CA ARG A 211 18.31 2.75 0.93
C ARG A 211 17.67 2.00 2.11
N ARG A 212 17.66 2.60 3.30
CA ARG A 212 16.97 1.99 4.46
C ARG A 212 15.47 1.88 4.24
N GLN A 213 14.85 2.90 3.65
CA GLN A 213 13.43 2.88 3.31
C GLN A 213 13.13 1.72 2.34
N LEU A 214 13.93 1.57 1.29
CA LEU A 214 13.85 0.43 0.37
C LEU A 214 13.95 -0.92 1.13
N HIS A 215 14.93 -1.07 2.04
CA HIS A 215 15.09 -2.31 2.81
C HIS A 215 13.88 -2.59 3.71
N VAL A 216 13.28 -1.58 4.34
CA VAL A 216 12.06 -1.74 5.15
C VAL A 216 10.92 -2.26 4.30
N ILE A 217 10.71 -1.67 3.15
CA ILE A 217 9.68 -2.03 2.20
C ILE A 217 9.82 -3.48 1.74
N LEU A 218 11.02 -3.86 1.28
CA LEU A 218 11.32 -5.22 0.84
C LEU A 218 11.21 -6.23 2.00
N ALA A 219 11.63 -5.82 3.20
CA ALA A 219 11.47 -6.65 4.39
C ALA A 219 10.00 -6.93 4.69
N LEU A 220 9.14 -5.91 4.66
CA LEU A 220 7.71 -6.09 4.87
C LEU A 220 7.11 -7.03 3.83
N GLN A 221 7.50 -6.91 2.57
CA GLN A 221 7.05 -7.80 1.49
C GLN A 221 7.39 -9.28 1.75
N ARG A 222 8.56 -9.55 2.28
CA ARG A 222 9.06 -10.91 2.50
C ARG A 222 8.56 -11.51 3.81
N LEU A 223 8.55 -10.72 4.85
CA LEU A 223 8.07 -11.15 6.17
C LEU A 223 6.58 -11.49 6.17
N THR A 224 5.77 -10.74 5.41
CA THR A 224 4.33 -11.05 5.25
C THR A 224 4.07 -12.32 4.44
N LYS A 225 5.06 -12.77 3.63
CA LYS A 225 5.04 -14.08 2.97
C LYS A 225 5.52 -15.23 3.87
N GLY A 226 5.80 -14.96 5.14
CA GLY A 226 6.24 -15.96 6.13
C GLY A 226 7.74 -16.22 6.14
N GLU A 227 8.56 -15.42 5.44
CA GLU A 227 10.00 -15.55 5.53
C GLU A 227 10.50 -15.15 6.92
N THR A 228 11.53 -15.81 7.42
CA THR A 228 12.09 -15.51 8.75
C THR A 228 12.87 -14.20 8.75
N VAL A 229 12.85 -13.48 9.88
CA VAL A 229 13.62 -12.24 10.08
C VAL A 229 15.11 -12.44 9.77
N GLN A 230 15.67 -13.60 10.15
CA GLN A 230 17.07 -13.94 9.91
C GLN A 230 17.37 -14.04 8.40
N LYS A 231 16.52 -14.78 7.66
CA LYS A 231 16.68 -14.93 6.21
C LYS A 231 16.58 -13.59 5.49
N VAL A 232 15.56 -12.81 5.83
CA VAL A 232 15.34 -11.47 5.24
C VAL A 232 16.53 -10.54 5.51
N ALA A 233 17.05 -10.54 6.75
CA ALA A 233 18.21 -9.74 7.11
C ALA A 233 19.44 -10.08 6.26
N LEU A 234 19.79 -11.38 6.16
CA LEU A 234 20.93 -11.84 5.37
C LEU A 234 20.80 -11.52 3.89
N ASP A 235 19.62 -11.76 3.34
CA ASP A 235 19.31 -11.50 1.93
C ASP A 235 19.27 -9.99 1.59
N LEU A 236 19.02 -9.11 2.56
CA LEU A 236 19.13 -7.65 2.41
C LEU A 236 20.56 -7.14 2.71
N GLY A 237 21.52 -8.06 2.87
CA GLY A 237 22.92 -7.73 3.03
C GLY A 237 23.37 -7.33 4.43
N TYR A 238 22.55 -7.56 5.46
CA TYR A 238 22.95 -7.36 6.85
C TYR A 238 23.82 -8.53 7.34
N GLU A 239 24.82 -8.25 8.16
CA GLU A 239 25.69 -9.28 8.74
C GLU A 239 24.95 -10.22 9.68
N ASN A 240 23.92 -9.68 10.35
CA ASN A 240 23.10 -10.45 11.29
C ASN A 240 21.70 -9.84 11.45
N ALA A 241 20.80 -10.62 12.02
CA ALA A 241 19.42 -10.20 12.27
C ALA A 241 19.32 -9.00 13.25
N SER A 242 20.24 -8.87 14.21
CA SER A 242 20.21 -7.80 15.21
C SER A 242 20.41 -6.42 14.60
N GLY A 243 21.35 -6.29 13.66
CA GLY A 243 21.60 -5.06 12.91
C GLY A 243 20.38 -4.65 12.09
N PHE A 244 19.78 -5.62 11.40
CA PHE A 244 18.55 -5.40 10.64
C PHE A 244 17.38 -4.99 11.56
N VAL A 245 17.11 -5.69 12.66
CA VAL A 245 16.03 -5.36 13.62
C VAL A 245 16.20 -3.97 14.19
N THR A 246 17.45 -3.56 14.47
CA THR A 246 17.75 -2.21 14.97
C THR A 246 17.42 -1.14 13.91
N MET A 247 17.82 -1.37 12.66
CA MET A 247 17.50 -0.50 11.54
C MET A 247 15.99 -0.40 11.33
N PHE A 248 15.30 -1.54 11.26
CA PHE A 248 13.86 -1.61 11.05
C PHE A 248 13.09 -0.87 12.16
N ARG A 249 13.43 -1.12 13.43
CA ARG A 249 12.82 -0.42 14.58
C ARG A 249 13.02 1.10 14.51
N LYS A 250 14.21 1.57 14.08
CA LYS A 250 14.46 3.00 13.90
C LYS A 250 13.61 3.62 12.78
N ALA A 251 13.30 2.84 11.75
CA ALA A 251 12.54 3.32 10.60
C ALA A 251 11.02 3.29 10.84
N VAL A 252 10.50 2.27 11.54
CA VAL A 252 9.05 1.97 11.64
C VAL A 252 8.54 2.05 13.10
N GLY A 253 9.41 2.37 14.05
CA GLY A 253 9.06 2.52 15.47
C GLY A 253 8.96 1.22 16.26
N LYS A 254 8.77 0.07 15.60
CA LYS A 254 8.59 -1.26 16.23
C LYS A 254 9.50 -2.31 15.59
N PRO A 255 9.93 -3.36 16.34
CA PRO A 255 10.64 -4.50 15.74
C PRO A 255 9.76 -5.24 14.71
N PRO A 256 10.36 -5.91 13.69
CA PRO A 256 9.61 -6.59 12.63
C PRO A 256 8.53 -7.55 13.13
N ALA A 257 8.88 -8.44 14.08
CA ALA A 257 7.93 -9.41 14.62
C ALA A 257 6.74 -8.75 15.31
N ARG A 258 6.95 -7.68 16.09
CA ARG A 258 5.89 -6.94 16.76
C ARG A 258 5.06 -6.12 15.76
N TYR A 259 5.70 -5.52 14.77
CA TYR A 259 5.01 -4.78 13.71
C TYR A 259 4.01 -5.67 12.96
N LEU A 260 4.42 -6.92 12.68
CA LEU A 260 3.56 -7.89 12.00
C LEU A 260 2.49 -8.46 12.93
N SER A 261 2.83 -8.84 14.18
CA SER A 261 1.85 -9.42 15.12
C SER A 261 0.74 -8.46 15.50
N ASP A 262 1.07 -7.18 15.71
CA ASP A 262 0.05 -6.14 15.97
C ASP A 262 -0.96 -6.05 14.82
N ARG A 263 -0.55 -6.40 13.60
CA ARG A 263 -1.36 -6.38 12.38
C ARG A 263 -2.07 -7.70 12.08
N THR A 264 -1.49 -8.87 12.42
CA THR A 264 -2.12 -10.19 12.20
C THR A 264 -3.13 -10.53 13.27
N SER A 265 -2.91 -10.19 14.53
CA SER A 265 -3.87 -10.45 15.63
C SER A 265 -5.21 -9.73 15.45
N SER A 266 -5.24 -8.65 14.67
CA SER A 266 -6.48 -8.00 14.24
C SER A 266 -7.21 -8.75 13.11
N ALA A 267 -6.51 -9.57 12.32
CA ALA A 267 -7.08 -10.32 11.20
C ALA A 267 -7.73 -11.65 11.65
N GLU A 268 -7.17 -12.32 12.66
CA GLU A 268 -7.64 -13.63 13.12
C GLU A 268 -8.89 -13.60 14.01
N ARG A 269 -9.34 -12.43 14.46
CA ARG A 269 -10.57 -12.26 15.25
C ARG A 269 -11.84 -12.09 14.41
N THR A 270 -11.89 -12.63 13.21
CA THR A 270 -13.17 -12.73 12.51
C THR A 270 -13.87 -14.00 13.02
N PRO A 271 -14.99 -13.90 13.78
CA PRO A 271 -15.80 -15.06 14.07
C PRO A 271 -16.29 -15.60 12.73
N GLY A 272 -16.03 -16.87 12.49
CA GLY A 272 -16.61 -17.55 11.33
C GLY A 272 -18.11 -17.26 11.31
N ILE A 273 -18.60 -16.70 10.21
CA ILE A 273 -20.04 -16.62 9.95
C ILE A 273 -20.48 -18.07 9.83
N MET A 274 -21.05 -18.63 10.91
CA MET A 274 -21.84 -19.85 10.83
C MET A 274 -23.02 -19.53 9.91
N LEU A 275 -23.01 -20.13 8.74
CA LEU A 275 -24.21 -20.20 7.91
C LEU A 275 -25.27 -20.93 8.73
N PRO A 276 -26.52 -20.43 8.81
CA PRO A 276 -27.60 -21.20 9.43
C PRO A 276 -27.80 -22.49 8.63
N ASP A 277 -27.78 -23.62 9.34
CA ASP A 277 -28.13 -24.93 8.79
C ASP A 277 -29.48 -24.85 8.08
N GLU A 278 -29.53 -25.45 6.90
CA GLU A 278 -30.74 -25.63 6.13
C GLU A 278 -31.81 -26.29 7.01
N ILE A 279 -32.90 -25.59 7.24
CA ILE A 279 -34.13 -26.17 7.74
C ILE A 279 -34.69 -27.01 6.59
N THR A 280 -34.42 -28.30 6.64
CA THR A 280 -35.14 -29.29 5.79
C THR A 280 -36.52 -29.57 6.36
N PRO A 281 -37.56 -29.76 5.55
CA PRO A 281 -38.97 -29.73 5.86
C PRO A 281 -39.47 -30.86 6.77
#